data_1b1f46e2b5e808e3216689f0c8ca673f
#
_entry.id   1b1f46e2b5e808e3216689f0c8ca673f
#
_cell.length_a   1.000
_cell.length_b   1.000
_cell.length_c   1.000
_cell.angle_alpha   90.00
_cell.angle_beta   90.00
_cell.angle_gamma   90.00
#
_symmetry.space_group_name_H-M   'P 1'
#
loop_
_entity.id
_entity.type
_entity.pdbx_description
1 polymer ?
#
loop_
_entity_poly.entity_id
_entity_poly.type
_entity_poly.pdbx_seq_one_letter_code
_entity_poly.pdbx_strand_id
1 'polypeptide(L)'
;KLILGLNVNLNNEDEQYDAMIYNLVLGGTASSKLFQNVREKASLAYSTGSNYMKAKNVIFIRCGIEIKNYEQALDIVKQQLQQMLDGDFSEQDVDIAKKSLIDSIQTIDDEQDTEILYFFGQEFASKKLGISDYIDRINRVTRHEVLNVAKKIGTDIDTIYFLKN
;
A
#
# COMPACT_ATOMS: atom_id res chain seq x y z
N LYS A 1 18.37 7.15 -3.06
CA LYS A 1 17.06 6.50 -3.08
C LYS A 1 16.96 5.55 -1.91
N LEU A 2 15.94 5.67 -1.07
CA LEU A 2 15.67 4.81 0.08
C LEU A 2 14.54 3.83 -0.30
N ILE A 3 14.76 2.55 -0.02
CA ILE A 3 13.75 1.49 -0.17
C ILE A 3 13.69 0.68 1.11
N LEU A 4 12.48 0.46 1.62
CA LEU A 4 12.22 -0.35 2.80
C LEU A 4 11.32 -1.51 2.41
N GLY A 5 11.55 -2.69 2.96
CA GLY A 5 10.74 -3.88 2.77
C GLY A 5 10.12 -4.35 4.07
N LEU A 6 8.82 -4.67 4.04
CA LEU A 6 8.07 -5.24 5.16
C LEU A 6 7.38 -6.51 4.68
N ASN A 7 7.53 -7.60 5.43
CA ASN A 7 6.77 -8.81 5.20
C ASN A 7 5.32 -8.67 5.69
N VAL A 8 4.40 -9.26 4.95
CA VAL A 8 2.97 -9.24 5.26
C VAL A 8 2.52 -10.67 5.56
N ASN A 9 2.33 -10.98 6.83
CA ASN A 9 1.92 -12.31 7.27
C ASN A 9 0.39 -12.43 7.29
N LEU A 10 -0.18 -12.96 6.20
CA LEU A 10 -1.62 -13.15 6.05
C LEU A 10 -2.03 -14.58 6.38
N ASN A 11 -3.22 -14.76 6.96
CA ASN A 11 -3.77 -16.07 7.29
C ASN A 11 -4.58 -16.69 6.13
N ASN A 12 -5.13 -15.85 5.27
CA ASN A 12 -5.98 -16.26 4.16
C ASN A 12 -5.95 -15.25 3.00
N GLU A 13 -6.54 -15.64 1.87
CA GLU A 13 -6.57 -14.80 0.65
C GLU A 13 -7.41 -13.53 0.80
N ASP A 14 -8.44 -13.53 1.65
CA ASP A 14 -9.31 -12.37 1.81
C ASP A 14 -8.56 -11.21 2.49
N GLU A 15 -7.64 -11.49 3.40
CA GLU A 15 -6.77 -10.49 4.01
C GLU A 15 -5.84 -9.77 3.02
N GLN A 16 -5.68 -10.29 1.80
CA GLN A 16 -4.93 -9.57 0.76
C GLN A 16 -5.63 -8.28 0.34
N TYR A 17 -6.98 -8.24 0.37
CA TYR A 17 -7.74 -7.03 0.07
C TYR A 17 -7.56 -5.99 1.18
N ASP A 18 -7.53 -6.44 2.43
CA ASP A 18 -7.25 -5.59 3.58
C ASP A 18 -5.84 -4.99 3.48
N ALA A 19 -4.84 -5.81 3.08
CA ALA A 19 -3.47 -5.37 2.86
C ALA A 19 -3.34 -4.39 1.68
N MET A 20 -4.14 -4.54 0.63
CA MET A 20 -4.22 -3.57 -0.46
C MET A 20 -4.69 -2.21 0.03
N ILE A 21 -5.79 -2.19 0.80
CA ILE A 21 -6.33 -0.93 1.35
C ILE A 21 -5.36 -0.34 2.38
N TYR A 22 -4.78 -1.16 3.26
CA TYR A 22 -3.70 -0.72 4.16
C TYR A 22 -2.58 0.00 3.39
N ASN A 23 -2.08 -0.62 2.31
CA ASN A 23 -1.02 -0.04 1.49
C ASN A 23 -1.42 1.31 0.86
N LEU A 24 -2.67 1.45 0.41
CA LEU A 24 -3.16 2.69 -0.18
C LEU A 24 -3.26 3.81 0.86
N VAL A 25 -3.71 3.51 2.08
CA VAL A 25 -3.73 4.45 3.20
C VAL A 25 -2.31 4.84 3.61
N LEU A 26 -1.39 3.86 3.66
CA LEU A 26 0.00 4.10 4.05
C LEU A 26 0.74 4.97 3.03
N GLY A 27 0.72 4.60 1.74
CA GLY A 27 1.59 5.25 0.74
C GLY A 27 1.16 5.11 -0.71
N GLY A 28 -0.04 4.56 -1.00
CA GLY A 28 -0.46 4.29 -2.37
C GLY A 28 -1.20 5.44 -3.06
N THR A 29 -1.58 6.50 -2.35
CA THR A 29 -2.34 7.64 -2.88
C THR A 29 -1.70 8.98 -2.55
N ALA A 30 -2.14 10.06 -3.20
CA ALA A 30 -1.70 11.42 -2.88
C ALA A 30 -2.20 11.90 -1.50
N SER A 31 -3.26 11.31 -0.96
CA SER A 31 -3.77 11.56 0.41
C SER A 31 -3.13 10.66 1.47
N SER A 32 -2.29 9.72 1.07
CA SER A 32 -1.68 8.74 1.96
C SER A 32 -0.74 9.36 3.00
N LYS A 33 -0.55 8.65 4.12
CA LYS A 33 0.28 9.11 5.23
C LYS A 33 1.72 9.43 4.81
N LEU A 34 2.36 8.58 4.02
CA LEU A 34 3.73 8.82 3.55
C LEU A 34 3.81 10.05 2.64
N PHE A 35 2.86 10.18 1.70
CA PHE A 35 2.85 11.33 0.79
C PHE A 35 2.68 12.63 1.58
N GLN A 36 1.70 12.68 2.48
CA GLN A 36 1.40 13.88 3.26
C GLN A 36 2.51 14.25 4.26
N ASN A 37 3.17 13.28 4.89
CA ASN A 37 4.10 13.58 5.98
C ASN A 37 5.58 13.64 5.53
N VAL A 38 6.01 12.81 4.56
CA VAL A 38 7.39 12.80 4.06
C VAL A 38 7.60 13.85 2.97
N ARG A 39 6.64 13.96 2.04
CA ARG A 39 6.76 14.85 0.88
C ARG A 39 6.19 16.23 1.15
N GLU A 40 4.89 16.32 1.49
CA GLU A 40 4.21 17.61 1.57
C GLU A 40 4.63 18.39 2.82
N LYS A 41 4.52 17.80 4.02
CA LYS A 41 4.82 18.51 5.27
C LYS A 41 6.32 18.67 5.53
N ALA A 42 7.08 17.58 5.41
CA ALA A 42 8.51 17.62 5.73
C ALA A 42 9.38 18.07 4.56
N SER A 43 8.89 18.05 3.33
CA SER A 43 9.63 18.41 2.11
C SER A 43 10.94 17.65 1.94
N LEU A 44 11.02 16.39 2.42
CA LEU A 44 12.24 15.60 2.44
C LEU A 44 12.43 14.77 1.16
N ALA A 45 11.33 14.49 0.45
CA ALA A 45 11.34 13.61 -0.71
C ALA A 45 10.68 14.27 -1.92
N TYR A 46 11.30 14.14 -3.10
CA TYR A 46 10.66 14.49 -4.37
C TYR A 46 9.64 13.43 -4.81
N SER A 47 9.79 12.20 -4.32
CA SER A 47 8.82 11.12 -4.52
C SER A 47 8.78 10.23 -3.28
N THR A 48 7.59 9.81 -2.88
CA THR A 48 7.42 8.83 -1.81
C THR A 48 6.16 8.02 -2.05
N GLY A 49 6.13 6.81 -1.56
CA GLY A 49 4.97 5.94 -1.65
C GLY A 49 5.26 4.52 -1.23
N SER A 50 4.22 3.70 -1.18
CA SER A 50 4.33 2.27 -0.94
C SER A 50 3.65 1.46 -2.03
N ASN A 51 4.06 0.21 -2.16
CA ASN A 51 3.48 -0.75 -3.09
C ASN A 51 3.40 -2.14 -2.46
N TYR A 52 2.23 -2.72 -2.44
CA TYR A 52 2.01 -4.09 -1.98
C TYR A 52 2.17 -5.07 -3.14
N MET A 53 3.14 -5.95 -3.04
CA MET A 53 3.37 -7.03 -3.99
C MET A 53 2.63 -8.29 -3.52
N LYS A 54 1.38 -8.44 -3.95
CA LYS A 54 0.45 -9.51 -3.56
C LYS A 54 1.08 -10.91 -3.71
N ALA A 55 1.74 -11.19 -4.84
CA ALA A 55 2.31 -12.50 -5.12
C ALA A 55 3.43 -12.93 -4.14
N LYS A 56 4.03 -11.99 -3.42
CA LYS A 56 5.12 -12.22 -2.47
C LYS A 56 4.77 -11.81 -1.03
N ASN A 57 3.58 -11.26 -0.82
CA ASN A 57 3.17 -10.72 0.47
C ASN A 57 4.22 -9.77 1.08
N VAL A 58 4.68 -8.80 0.30
CA VAL A 58 5.67 -7.80 0.72
C VAL A 58 5.18 -6.41 0.39
N ILE A 59 5.33 -5.48 1.31
CA ILE A 59 5.16 -4.05 1.06
C ILE A 59 6.53 -3.39 0.90
N PHE A 60 6.71 -2.68 -0.20
CA PHE A 60 7.88 -1.83 -0.42
C PHE A 60 7.51 -0.36 -0.22
N ILE A 61 8.23 0.32 0.64
CA ILE A 61 8.18 1.78 0.77
C ILE A 61 9.37 2.36 0.01
N ARG A 62 9.13 3.38 -0.80
CA ARG A 62 10.16 4.03 -1.61
C ARG A 62 10.15 5.52 -1.33
N CYS A 63 11.36 6.10 -1.09
CA CYS A 63 11.53 7.54 -0.94
C CYS A 63 12.70 8.01 -1.81
N GLY A 64 12.42 8.95 -2.70
CA GLY A 64 13.44 9.69 -3.45
C GLY A 64 13.87 10.88 -2.64
N ILE A 65 15.00 10.75 -1.93
CA ILE A 65 15.52 11.74 -0.97
C ILE A 65 16.94 12.14 -1.28
N GLU A 66 17.37 13.30 -0.81
CA GLU A 66 18.77 13.66 -0.72
C GLU A 66 19.47 12.83 0.37
N ILE A 67 20.78 12.58 0.22
CA ILE A 67 21.56 11.75 1.16
C ILE A 67 21.50 12.30 2.58
N LYS A 68 21.59 13.61 2.74
CA LYS A 68 21.53 14.28 4.05
C LYS A 68 20.22 14.09 4.81
N ASN A 69 19.14 13.79 4.10
CA ASN A 69 17.77 13.64 4.65
C ASN A 69 17.46 12.19 5.07
N TYR A 70 18.44 11.27 4.98
CA TYR A 70 18.20 9.84 5.21
C TYR A 70 17.59 9.54 6.58
N GLU A 71 18.25 9.98 7.66
CA GLU A 71 17.82 9.69 9.03
C GLU A 71 16.42 10.27 9.29
N GLN A 72 16.20 11.53 8.92
CA GLN A 72 14.91 12.19 9.13
C GLN A 72 13.78 11.53 8.33
N ALA A 73 14.03 11.15 7.08
CA ALA A 73 13.03 10.46 6.26
C ALA A 73 12.70 9.07 6.83
N LEU A 74 13.71 8.33 7.27
CA LEU A 74 13.52 7.02 7.90
C LEU A 74 12.70 7.13 9.19
N ASP A 75 12.98 8.12 10.02
CA ASP A 75 12.24 8.35 11.27
C ASP A 75 10.76 8.69 10.99
N ILE A 76 10.48 9.54 9.99
CA ILE A 76 9.09 9.85 9.63
C ILE A 76 8.39 8.60 9.09
N VAL A 77 9.04 7.79 8.25
CA VAL A 77 8.45 6.53 7.76
C VAL A 77 8.10 5.61 8.93
N LYS A 78 9.00 5.42 9.89
CA LYS A 78 8.74 4.62 11.11
C LYS A 78 7.56 5.17 11.92
N GLN A 79 7.45 6.49 12.05
CA GLN A 79 6.31 7.13 12.71
C GLN A 79 4.99 6.83 11.97
N GLN A 80 5.00 6.84 10.62
CA GLN A 80 3.79 6.50 9.87
C GLN A 80 3.39 5.03 10.02
N LEU A 81 4.35 4.11 10.08
CA LEU A 81 4.08 2.70 10.37
C LEU A 81 3.50 2.53 11.78
N GLN A 82 4.03 3.23 12.77
CA GLN A 82 3.49 3.21 14.14
C GLN A 82 2.06 3.77 14.18
N GLN A 83 1.79 4.87 13.50
CA GLN A 83 0.43 5.42 13.40
C GLN A 83 -0.55 4.44 12.76
N MET A 84 -0.12 3.71 11.71
CA MET A 84 -0.96 2.65 11.13
C MET A 84 -1.24 1.54 12.14
N LEU A 85 -0.24 1.11 12.91
CA LEU A 85 -0.38 0.09 13.95
C LEU A 85 -1.32 0.52 15.09
N ASP A 86 -1.25 1.80 15.48
CA ASP A 86 -2.08 2.40 16.53
C ASP A 86 -3.51 2.70 16.05
N GLY A 87 -3.78 2.54 14.74
CA GLY A 87 -5.08 2.84 14.12
C GLY A 87 -5.33 4.34 13.94
N ASP A 88 -4.28 5.16 13.90
CA ASP A 88 -4.39 6.60 13.62
C ASP A 88 -4.63 6.86 12.12
N PHE A 89 -5.76 6.40 11.64
CA PHE A 89 -6.35 6.68 10.32
C PHE A 89 -7.87 6.60 10.43
N SER A 90 -8.57 7.38 9.64
CA SER A 90 -10.02 7.51 9.69
C SER A 90 -10.74 6.52 8.77
N GLU A 91 -12.07 6.37 8.96
CA GLU A 91 -12.94 5.69 7.98
C GLU A 91 -12.84 6.38 6.61
N GLN A 92 -12.75 7.70 6.60
CA GLN A 92 -12.63 8.47 5.36
C GLN A 92 -11.33 8.13 4.58
N ASP A 93 -10.20 7.88 5.27
CA ASP A 93 -8.94 7.46 4.63
C ASP A 93 -9.12 6.11 3.94
N VAL A 94 -9.85 5.18 4.59
CA VAL A 94 -10.19 3.87 4.03
C VAL A 94 -11.12 4.01 2.83
N ASP A 95 -12.13 4.86 2.90
CA ASP A 95 -13.07 5.09 1.79
C ASP A 95 -12.38 5.73 0.58
N ILE A 96 -11.47 6.69 0.79
CA ILE A 96 -10.66 7.28 -0.28
C ILE A 96 -9.77 6.21 -0.93
N ALA A 97 -9.15 5.35 -0.12
CA ALA A 97 -8.31 4.26 -0.62
C ALA A 97 -9.14 3.25 -1.45
N LYS A 98 -10.30 2.84 -0.96
CA LYS A 98 -11.23 1.94 -1.69
C LYS A 98 -11.65 2.56 -3.01
N LYS A 99 -12.10 3.81 -3.00
CA LYS A 99 -12.50 4.51 -4.21
C LYS A 99 -11.36 4.58 -5.22
N SER A 100 -10.16 4.97 -4.79
CA SER A 100 -8.98 5.05 -5.68
C SER A 100 -8.66 3.70 -6.33
N LEU A 101 -8.79 2.59 -5.58
CA LEU A 101 -8.56 1.26 -6.11
C LEU A 101 -9.65 0.84 -7.10
N ILE A 102 -10.91 1.08 -6.76
CA ILE A 102 -12.07 0.76 -7.61
C ILE A 102 -12.01 1.56 -8.92
N ASP A 103 -11.74 2.86 -8.85
CA ASP A 103 -11.58 3.71 -10.03
C ASP A 103 -10.48 3.16 -10.95
N SER A 104 -9.33 2.72 -10.39
CA SER A 104 -8.24 2.14 -11.18
C SER A 104 -8.61 0.77 -11.81
N ILE A 105 -9.47 0.00 -11.17
CA ILE A 105 -9.92 -1.30 -11.70
C ILE A 105 -10.95 -1.10 -12.80
N GLN A 106 -11.84 -0.13 -12.67
CA GLN A 106 -12.83 0.17 -13.69
C GLN A 106 -12.23 0.64 -15.01
N THR A 107 -11.03 1.28 -14.96
CA THR A 107 -10.30 1.63 -16.18
C THR A 107 -9.72 0.41 -16.94
N ILE A 108 -9.67 -0.77 -16.30
CA ILE A 108 -9.22 -2.01 -16.97
C ILE A 108 -10.13 -2.38 -18.14
N ASP A 109 -11.44 -2.22 -17.96
CA ASP A 109 -12.43 -2.53 -19.01
C ASP A 109 -12.34 -1.57 -20.20
N ASP A 110 -11.76 -0.40 -20.03
CA ASP A 110 -11.65 0.63 -21.08
C ASP A 110 -10.43 0.41 -22.00
N GLU A 111 -9.45 -0.43 -21.59
CA GLU A 111 -8.21 -0.67 -22.33
C GLU A 111 -7.97 -2.18 -22.56
N GLN A 112 -8.06 -2.66 -23.79
CA GLN A 112 -7.94 -4.07 -24.17
C GLN A 112 -6.64 -4.73 -23.67
N ASP A 113 -5.50 -4.03 -23.73
CA ASP A 113 -4.22 -4.58 -23.28
C ASP A 113 -4.21 -4.78 -21.76
N THR A 114 -4.83 -3.89 -21.02
CA THR A 114 -4.94 -3.96 -19.56
C THR A 114 -5.91 -5.07 -19.15
N GLU A 115 -7.01 -5.23 -19.87
CA GLU A 115 -7.96 -6.33 -19.66
C GLU A 115 -7.29 -7.70 -19.89
N ILE A 116 -6.54 -7.87 -20.98
CA ILE A 116 -5.78 -9.09 -21.28
C ILE A 116 -4.79 -9.39 -20.15
N LEU A 117 -4.02 -8.40 -19.70
CA LEU A 117 -3.05 -8.57 -18.61
C LEU A 117 -3.72 -8.93 -17.28
N TYR A 118 -4.89 -8.36 -16.99
CA TYR A 118 -5.67 -8.70 -15.80
C TYR A 118 -6.10 -10.18 -15.83
N PHE A 119 -6.76 -10.62 -16.91
CA PHE A 119 -7.21 -12.01 -17.04
C PHE A 119 -6.04 -12.99 -17.14
N PHE A 120 -4.95 -12.63 -17.81
CA PHE A 120 -3.75 -13.46 -17.83
C PHE A 120 -3.14 -13.61 -16.42
N GLY A 121 -3.13 -12.54 -15.63
CA GLY A 121 -2.71 -12.61 -14.23
C GLY A 121 -3.59 -13.53 -13.37
N GLN A 122 -4.89 -13.62 -13.67
CA GLN A 122 -5.83 -14.54 -12.98
C GLN A 122 -5.55 -16.02 -13.25
N GLU A 123 -4.88 -16.37 -14.36
CA GLU A 123 -4.49 -17.75 -14.65
C GLU A 123 -3.51 -18.34 -13.62
N PHE A 124 -2.75 -17.45 -12.95
CA PHE A 124 -1.80 -17.83 -11.88
C PHE A 124 -2.41 -17.68 -10.48
N ALA A 125 -3.65 -17.21 -10.37
CA ALA A 125 -4.33 -17.07 -9.09
C ALA A 125 -5.03 -18.39 -8.70
N SER A 126 -5.13 -18.63 -7.39
CA SER A 126 -5.84 -19.82 -6.86
C SER A 126 -7.35 -19.75 -7.15
N LYS A 127 -7.89 -18.56 -7.32
CA LYS A 127 -9.30 -18.33 -7.71
C LYS A 127 -9.34 -17.25 -8.79
N LYS A 128 -10.05 -17.56 -9.87
CA LYS A 128 -10.36 -16.60 -10.91
C LYS A 128 -11.56 -15.77 -10.48
N LEU A 129 -11.38 -14.46 -10.35
CA LEU A 129 -12.44 -13.52 -9.95
C LEU A 129 -12.77 -12.60 -11.12
N GLY A 130 -14.07 -12.43 -11.39
CA GLY A 130 -14.54 -11.35 -12.24
C GLY A 130 -14.26 -9.97 -11.59
N ILE A 131 -14.23 -8.93 -12.41
CA ILE A 131 -14.01 -7.54 -11.95
C ILE A 131 -15.05 -7.14 -10.90
N SER A 132 -16.32 -7.50 -11.11
CA SER A 132 -17.41 -7.23 -10.15
C SER A 132 -17.16 -7.90 -8.81
N ASP A 133 -16.78 -9.20 -8.78
CA ASP A 133 -16.49 -9.91 -7.54
C ASP A 133 -15.28 -9.32 -6.80
N TYR A 134 -14.30 -8.82 -7.56
CA TYR A 134 -13.12 -8.16 -7.01
C TYR A 134 -13.50 -6.84 -6.33
N ILE A 135 -14.33 -6.02 -7.01
CA ILE A 135 -14.85 -4.76 -6.45
C ILE A 135 -15.69 -5.02 -5.20
N ASP A 136 -16.54 -6.05 -5.21
CA ASP A 136 -17.35 -6.43 -4.05
C ASP A 136 -16.48 -6.77 -2.82
N ARG A 137 -15.35 -7.45 -3.03
CA ARG A 137 -14.42 -7.76 -1.95
C ARG A 137 -13.75 -6.49 -1.39
N ILE A 138 -13.34 -5.57 -2.26
CA ILE A 138 -12.78 -4.27 -1.84
C ILE A 138 -13.82 -3.49 -1.02
N ASN A 139 -15.08 -3.47 -1.46
CA ASN A 139 -16.15 -2.77 -0.76
C ASN A 139 -16.41 -3.30 0.66
N ARG A 140 -16.19 -4.59 0.91
CA ARG A 140 -16.36 -5.21 2.23
C ARG A 140 -15.26 -4.86 3.22
N VAL A 141 -14.10 -4.40 2.76
CA VAL A 141 -13.00 -4.02 3.66
C VAL A 141 -13.43 -2.87 4.56
N THR A 142 -13.29 -3.04 5.85
CA THR A 142 -13.58 -2.03 6.87
C THR A 142 -12.29 -1.50 7.51
N ARG A 143 -12.37 -0.37 8.21
CA ARG A 143 -11.25 0.16 9.00
C ARG A 143 -10.74 -0.85 10.02
N HIS A 144 -11.64 -1.66 10.58
CA HIS A 144 -11.26 -2.69 11.55
C HIS A 144 -10.34 -3.76 10.94
N GLU A 145 -10.65 -4.22 9.73
CA GLU A 145 -9.84 -5.20 9.00
C GLU A 145 -8.49 -4.63 8.59
N VAL A 146 -8.47 -3.37 8.13
CA VAL A 146 -7.21 -2.65 7.86
C VAL A 146 -6.34 -2.56 9.11
N LEU A 147 -6.92 -2.27 10.29
CA LEU A 147 -6.20 -2.26 11.55
C LEU A 147 -5.68 -3.65 11.96
N ASN A 148 -6.47 -4.71 11.72
CA ASN A 148 -6.03 -6.07 11.99
C ASN A 148 -4.83 -6.47 11.14
N VAL A 149 -4.82 -6.09 9.87
CA VAL A 149 -3.66 -6.29 8.98
C VAL A 149 -2.48 -5.43 9.41
N ALA A 150 -2.69 -4.19 9.83
CA ALA A 150 -1.63 -3.34 10.37
C ALA A 150 -0.89 -3.99 11.54
N LYS A 151 -1.63 -4.65 12.45
CA LYS A 151 -1.07 -5.40 13.58
C LYS A 151 -0.24 -6.62 13.15
N LYS A 152 -0.58 -7.25 12.03
CA LYS A 152 0.17 -8.39 11.47
C LYS A 152 1.44 -7.96 10.74
N ILE A 153 1.41 -6.81 10.09
CA ILE A 153 2.57 -6.20 9.43
C ILE A 153 3.54 -5.68 10.50
N GLY A 154 3.00 -5.03 11.55
CA GLY A 154 3.81 -4.40 12.58
C GLY A 154 4.58 -3.18 12.08
N THR A 155 5.67 -2.88 12.77
CA THR A 155 6.58 -1.76 12.46
C THR A 155 8.00 -2.22 12.13
N ASP A 156 8.24 -3.52 12.18
CA ASP A 156 9.57 -4.08 11.91
C ASP A 156 9.87 -4.02 10.42
N ILE A 157 10.95 -3.33 10.08
CA ILE A 157 11.42 -3.20 8.71
C ILE A 157 12.43 -4.33 8.46
N ASP A 158 12.05 -5.30 7.64
CA ASP A 158 12.88 -6.48 7.35
C ASP A 158 14.13 -6.14 6.53
N THR A 159 14.01 -5.13 5.66
CA THR A 159 15.12 -4.74 4.77
C THR A 159 15.13 -3.24 4.56
N ILE A 160 16.33 -2.66 4.66
CA ILE A 160 16.61 -1.27 4.32
C ILE A 160 17.68 -1.24 3.23
N TYR A 161 17.38 -0.61 2.12
CA TYR A 161 18.34 -0.36 1.04
C TYR A 161 18.44 1.15 0.78
N PHE A 162 19.64 1.68 0.83
CA PHE A 162 19.91 3.09 0.56
C PHE A 162 20.99 3.26 -0.51
N LEU A 163 20.59 3.72 -1.69
CA LEU A 163 21.50 4.03 -2.79
C LEU A 163 22.05 5.45 -2.61
N LYS A 164 23.37 5.55 -2.45
CA LYS A 164 24.14 6.80 -2.36
C LYS A 164 24.90 6.97 -3.68
N ASN A 165 24.39 7.76 -4.58
CA ASN A 165 25.08 8.14 -5.81
C ASN A 165 25.40 9.63 -5.79
#